data_2540fcf68cd2f98bf907177290541ab8
#
_entry.id   2540fcf68cd2f98bf907177290541ab8
#
_cell.length_a   1.000
_cell.length_b   1.000
_cell.length_c   1.000
_cell.angle_alpha   90.00
_cell.angle_beta   90.00
_cell.angle_gamma   90.00
#
_symmetry.space_group_name_H-M   'P 1'
#
loop_
_entity.id
_entity.type
_entity.pdbx_description
1 polymer ?
#
loop_
_entity_poly.entity_id
_entity_poly.type
_entity_poly.pdbx_seq_one_letter_code
_entity_poly.pdbx_strand_id
1 'polypeptide(L)'
;MDSSKFNSKKMAQYNEWANGLPSSPFAPKPRDAWQVGVFGGYSGIFGDVNTSPGWDVGISGRKALGYVLSVKASIAYSKIKGYGIYNNYSLLNLEGPVRDKYITQGLNSYVHVHETEVITPSLDFLLSLNNIMFHKKQSNYNYYILAGYSPIVYSTKIDALDANGNPYNYSPINFYGKRGDIRDQLKDYLDGNYETSGLVKPRSNNFDESKSGQRQLRHSVNLGAGFERRLGDIVSLTGEFKYTFPWTDDYVDGLAYTNRGFTPNKDALFYANLGFNFNLGLKSRKKFLQQSGKDEAPKDLGQFPGKRVAPLWMHNPLAQPYGELSNPTRMNMPKGWLEDSDSDGVPDQFDLEPNTPAGAPVDSRGRTRDTDGDGVPDYLDKELITPTSCQPVNADGIGKCPDPPCCTAIPPAPTNTCNIGSLPSVQFATGKSGLTSSATAILDAAAEQIKANPNCKICVVGHGGSSKREQQLSWDRVNSVINYLNERKGISRDRFVFKYGEAGDANTVDLQDCTGEEGPNNVPPPHPQYRTTK
;
A
#
# COMPACT_ATOMS: atom_id res chain seq x y z
N MET A 1 -12.35 7.38 28.54
CA MET A 1 -12.19 7.01 27.11
C MET A 1 -12.74 5.60 26.96
N ASP A 2 -13.61 5.40 26.02
CA ASP A 2 -14.25 4.10 25.79
C ASP A 2 -13.22 3.09 25.25
N SER A 3 -12.77 2.17 26.12
CA SER A 3 -11.77 1.15 25.81
C SER A 3 -12.26 0.09 24.82
N SER A 4 -13.57 -0.02 24.63
CA SER A 4 -14.20 -1.01 23.74
C SER A 4 -13.89 -0.80 22.25
N LYS A 5 -13.36 0.38 21.88
CA LYS A 5 -13.00 0.73 20.50
C LYS A 5 -11.55 0.42 20.12
N PHE A 6 -10.74 -0.08 21.04
CA PHE A 6 -9.34 -0.38 20.75
C PHE A 6 -9.13 -1.87 20.50
N ASN A 7 -8.71 -2.20 19.28
CA ASN A 7 -8.26 -3.52 18.94
C ASN A 7 -7.04 -3.90 19.82
N SER A 8 -7.04 -5.08 20.43
CA SER A 8 -5.98 -5.59 21.31
C SER A 8 -4.56 -5.48 20.71
N LYS A 9 -4.45 -5.64 19.38
CA LYS A 9 -3.19 -5.46 18.66
C LYS A 9 -2.71 -4.00 18.64
N LYS A 10 -3.63 -3.05 18.57
CA LYS A 10 -3.31 -1.60 18.67
C LYS A 10 -2.95 -1.21 20.10
N MET A 11 -3.58 -1.82 21.08
CA MET A 11 -3.25 -1.60 22.50
C MET A 11 -1.86 -2.14 22.85
N ALA A 12 -1.50 -3.33 22.36
CA ALA A 12 -0.16 -3.88 22.57
C ALA A 12 0.91 -2.97 21.92
N GLN A 13 0.67 -2.49 20.70
CA GLN A 13 1.57 -1.55 20.02
C GLN A 13 1.64 -0.19 20.75
N TYR A 14 0.56 0.25 21.32
CA TYR A 14 0.49 1.47 22.12
C TYR A 14 1.27 1.30 23.43
N ASN A 15 1.11 0.19 24.14
CA ASN A 15 1.84 -0.09 25.37
C ASN A 15 3.34 -0.28 25.13
N GLU A 16 3.72 -0.99 24.07
CA GLU A 16 5.14 -1.11 23.67
C GLU A 16 5.76 0.27 23.40
N TRP A 17 4.99 1.14 22.77
CA TRP A 17 5.40 2.50 22.50
C TRP A 17 5.41 3.38 23.77
N ALA A 18 4.41 3.29 24.63
CA ALA A 18 4.31 4.01 25.89
C ALA A 18 5.44 3.65 26.88
N ASN A 19 5.81 2.37 26.93
CA ASN A 19 6.93 1.88 27.76
C ASN A 19 8.31 2.38 27.28
N GLY A 20 8.41 2.82 26.01
CA GLY A 20 9.60 3.47 25.47
C GLY A 20 9.71 4.98 25.72
N LEU A 21 8.74 5.56 26.44
CA LEU A 21 8.50 6.99 26.54
C LEU A 21 9.43 7.85 27.39
N PRO A 22 10.13 7.36 28.44
CA PRO A 22 10.96 8.29 29.24
C PRO A 22 12.01 9.03 28.43
N SER A 23 12.26 8.61 27.21
CA SER A 23 13.33 9.15 26.35
C SER A 23 12.93 9.56 24.95
N SER A 24 11.61 9.60 24.59
CA SER A 24 11.26 10.01 23.22
C SER A 24 11.57 11.49 22.99
N PRO A 25 12.61 11.81 22.19
CA PRO A 25 13.05 13.17 21.98
C PRO A 25 12.18 13.95 21.00
N PHE A 26 11.09 13.36 20.49
CA PHE A 26 10.36 13.89 19.35
C PHE A 26 9.18 14.74 19.76
N ALA A 27 8.94 15.76 18.94
CA ALA A 27 7.81 16.65 19.14
C ALA A 27 6.46 15.93 18.94
N PRO A 28 5.39 16.40 19.62
CA PRO A 28 4.05 15.82 19.49
C PRO A 28 3.51 15.95 18.06
N LYS A 29 3.72 17.09 17.44
CA LYS A 29 3.29 17.38 16.06
C LYS A 29 4.47 17.96 15.28
N PRO A 30 4.81 17.43 14.10
CA PRO A 30 5.92 17.95 13.30
C PRO A 30 5.56 19.25 12.52
N ARG A 31 4.42 19.87 12.76
CA ARG A 31 3.90 21.02 11.99
C ARG A 31 4.87 22.18 11.85
N ASP A 32 5.73 22.40 12.84
CA ASP A 32 6.72 23.47 12.83
C ASP A 32 8.11 22.99 12.39
N ALA A 33 8.23 21.73 12.00
CA ALA A 33 9.47 21.17 11.54
C ALA A 33 9.72 21.50 10.07
N TRP A 34 10.94 21.92 9.79
CA TRP A 34 11.42 22.23 8.45
C TRP A 34 12.62 21.40 8.10
N GLN A 35 12.77 21.12 6.83
CA GLN A 35 13.89 20.40 6.27
C GLN A 35 14.33 21.13 4.99
N VAL A 36 15.63 21.28 4.80
CA VAL A 36 16.23 21.80 3.57
C VAL A 36 17.07 20.70 2.97
N GLY A 37 16.96 20.49 1.67
CA GLY A 37 17.67 19.44 0.97
C GLY A 37 18.44 19.94 -0.24
N VAL A 38 19.49 19.23 -0.56
CA VAL A 38 20.20 19.30 -1.84
C VAL A 38 20.16 17.93 -2.48
N PHE A 39 19.93 17.87 -3.77
CA PHE A 39 19.82 16.62 -4.50
C PHE A 39 20.42 16.74 -5.89
N GLY A 40 20.80 15.62 -6.44
CA GLY A 40 21.21 15.48 -7.82
C GLY A 40 21.03 14.06 -8.27
N GLY A 41 20.99 13.87 -9.56
CA GLY A 41 20.73 12.53 -10.08
C GLY A 41 20.67 12.47 -11.59
N TYR A 42 19.85 11.57 -12.02
CA TYR A 42 19.63 11.23 -13.40
C TYR A 42 18.26 11.74 -13.86
N SER A 43 18.26 12.40 -15.01
CA SER A 43 17.03 12.87 -15.65
C SER A 43 16.95 12.45 -17.10
N GLY A 44 15.74 12.35 -17.63
CA GLY A 44 15.50 12.04 -19.03
C GLY A 44 14.11 12.45 -19.49
N ILE A 45 13.91 12.41 -20.79
CA ILE A 45 12.63 12.65 -21.46
C ILE A 45 12.14 11.32 -22.01
N PHE A 46 10.91 10.94 -21.68
CA PHE A 46 10.17 9.91 -22.41
C PHE A 46 9.34 10.60 -23.47
N GLY A 47 9.81 10.57 -24.70
CA GLY A 47 9.20 11.20 -25.86
C GLY A 47 9.47 10.38 -27.11
N ASP A 48 9.47 11.04 -28.25
CA ASP A 48 9.67 10.43 -29.56
C ASP A 48 11.13 10.13 -29.87
N VAL A 49 12.06 10.78 -29.16
CA VAL A 49 13.51 10.61 -29.32
C VAL A 49 14.09 9.81 -28.17
N ASN A 50 14.98 8.88 -28.47
CA ASN A 50 15.66 8.11 -27.44
C ASN A 50 16.49 9.01 -26.52
N THR A 51 16.11 9.04 -25.26
CA THR A 51 16.86 9.80 -24.27
C THR A 51 18.23 9.17 -24.01
N SER A 52 19.22 10.01 -23.84
CA SER A 52 20.52 9.65 -23.30
C SER A 52 20.56 10.05 -21.83
N PRO A 53 21.40 9.42 -21.00
CA PRO A 53 21.59 9.82 -19.63
C PRO A 53 21.82 11.34 -19.50
N GLY A 54 20.86 12.03 -18.92
CA GLY A 54 20.96 13.41 -18.50
C GLY A 54 21.25 13.50 -17.00
N TRP A 55 21.58 14.67 -16.54
CA TRP A 55 21.79 14.94 -15.11
C TRP A 55 20.89 16.06 -14.62
N ASP A 56 20.60 16.05 -13.36
CA ASP A 56 19.92 17.15 -12.67
C ASP A 56 20.53 17.44 -11.31
N VAL A 57 20.33 18.66 -10.87
CA VAL A 57 20.74 19.14 -9.55
C VAL A 57 19.71 20.13 -9.04
N GLY A 58 19.44 20.10 -7.76
CA GLY A 58 18.43 20.99 -7.19
C GLY A 58 18.50 21.15 -5.69
N ILE A 59 17.65 22.05 -5.23
CA ILE A 59 17.46 22.33 -3.81
C ILE A 59 15.99 22.17 -3.45
N SER A 60 15.71 21.84 -2.21
CA SER A 60 14.34 21.67 -1.72
C SER A 60 14.17 22.20 -0.32
N GLY A 61 12.97 22.68 -0.02
CA GLY A 61 12.50 22.99 1.32
C GLY A 61 11.23 22.22 1.59
N ARG A 62 11.18 21.45 2.68
CA ARG A 62 10.03 20.65 3.08
C ARG A 62 9.52 21.09 4.44
N LYS A 63 8.21 21.20 4.56
CA LYS A 63 7.52 21.50 5.81
C LYS A 63 6.52 20.39 6.13
N ALA A 64 6.54 19.88 7.35
CA ALA A 64 5.51 18.99 7.81
C ALA A 64 4.21 19.75 8.10
N LEU A 65 3.09 19.28 7.57
CA LEU A 65 1.75 19.79 7.85
C LEU A 65 1.07 18.97 8.97
N GLY A 66 1.47 17.73 9.12
CA GLY A 66 0.93 16.80 10.10
C GLY A 66 1.83 15.59 10.27
N TYR A 67 1.28 14.49 10.77
CA TYR A 67 2.02 13.23 10.97
C TYR A 67 2.34 12.52 9.65
N VAL A 68 1.44 12.61 8.72
CA VAL A 68 1.46 11.85 7.46
C VAL A 68 1.76 12.75 6.29
N LEU A 69 1.25 13.99 6.30
CA LEU A 69 1.30 14.92 5.20
C LEU A 69 2.38 15.98 5.39
N SER A 70 3.16 16.22 4.35
CA SER A 70 4.11 17.34 4.25
C SER A 70 4.06 17.99 2.86
N VAL A 71 4.53 19.22 2.78
CA VAL A 71 4.67 19.97 1.52
C VAL A 71 6.16 20.19 1.26
N LYS A 72 6.59 19.95 0.04
CA LYS A 72 7.94 20.19 -0.45
C LYS A 72 7.90 21.16 -1.62
N ALA A 73 8.59 22.27 -1.48
CA ALA A 73 8.93 23.14 -2.59
C ALA A 73 10.35 22.83 -3.05
N SER A 74 10.57 22.70 -4.34
CA SER A 74 11.90 22.47 -4.88
C SER A 74 12.11 23.22 -6.20
N ILE A 75 13.38 23.42 -6.53
CA ILE A 75 13.80 23.90 -7.85
C ILE A 75 14.95 23.01 -8.30
N ALA A 76 14.84 22.48 -9.51
CA ALA A 76 15.87 21.68 -10.14
C ALA A 76 16.28 22.31 -11.49
N TYR A 77 17.55 22.15 -11.83
CA TYR A 77 18.07 22.38 -13.15
C TYR A 77 18.54 21.05 -13.74
N SER A 78 18.13 20.78 -14.97
CA SER A 78 18.41 19.52 -15.65
C SER A 78 18.94 19.80 -17.05
N LYS A 79 19.89 18.96 -17.48
CA LYS A 79 20.42 18.98 -18.83
C LYS A 79 20.30 17.58 -19.41
N ILE A 80 19.48 17.45 -20.45
CA ILE A 80 19.06 16.18 -21.01
C ILE A 80 19.43 16.16 -22.50
N LYS A 81 19.96 15.04 -22.98
CA LYS A 81 20.28 14.83 -24.37
C LYS A 81 19.44 13.69 -24.95
N GLY A 82 19.09 13.81 -26.22
CA GLY A 82 18.43 12.73 -26.96
C GLY A 82 19.10 12.51 -28.31
N TYR A 83 19.13 11.25 -28.73
CA TYR A 83 19.73 10.84 -29.98
C TYR A 83 18.70 10.06 -30.80
N GLY A 84 18.34 10.60 -31.95
CA GLY A 84 17.50 9.92 -32.93
C GLY A 84 18.17 8.65 -33.47
N ILE A 85 17.41 7.58 -33.53
CA ILE A 85 17.86 6.29 -34.04
C ILE A 85 17.48 6.08 -35.51
N TYR A 86 16.86 7.08 -36.14
CA TYR A 86 16.42 7.06 -37.53
C TYR A 86 17.07 8.21 -38.29
N ASN A 87 17.26 8.04 -39.58
CA ASN A 87 17.82 9.04 -40.49
C ASN A 87 16.74 9.77 -41.34
N ASN A 88 15.48 9.72 -40.90
CA ASN A 88 14.35 10.16 -41.71
C ASN A 88 13.43 11.14 -40.95
N TYR A 89 13.97 11.90 -40.01
CA TYR A 89 13.19 12.93 -39.36
C TYR A 89 12.83 14.07 -40.31
N SER A 90 11.63 14.62 -40.14
CA SER A 90 11.10 15.66 -41.01
C SER A 90 11.87 16.98 -40.84
N LEU A 91 12.27 17.58 -41.94
CA LEU A 91 12.92 18.91 -41.96
C LEU A 91 12.03 20.02 -41.38
N LEU A 92 10.74 19.77 -41.24
CA LEU A 92 9.81 20.71 -40.58
C LEU A 92 10.15 20.97 -39.11
N ASN A 93 10.97 20.15 -38.49
CA ASN A 93 11.45 20.34 -37.11
C ASN A 93 12.64 21.33 -37.02
N LEU A 94 13.21 21.72 -38.13
CA LEU A 94 14.32 22.67 -38.18
C LEU A 94 13.83 24.08 -38.43
N GLU A 95 14.55 25.05 -37.90
CA GLU A 95 14.35 26.45 -38.25
C GLU A 95 14.49 26.72 -39.73
N GLY A 96 13.77 27.73 -40.26
CA GLY A 96 13.74 28.03 -41.70
C GLY A 96 15.13 28.11 -42.36
N PRO A 97 16.07 28.92 -41.83
CA PRO A 97 17.40 29.09 -42.39
C PRO A 97 18.21 27.77 -42.43
N VAL A 98 18.05 26.92 -41.41
CA VAL A 98 18.75 25.62 -41.36
C VAL A 98 18.09 24.63 -42.32
N ARG A 99 16.78 24.57 -42.34
CA ARG A 99 15.97 23.76 -43.26
C ARG A 99 16.32 24.08 -44.72
N ASP A 100 16.43 25.34 -45.05
CA ASP A 100 16.74 25.78 -46.41
C ASP A 100 18.15 25.30 -46.88
N LYS A 101 19.14 25.24 -45.98
CA LYS A 101 20.45 24.65 -46.25
C LYS A 101 20.34 23.18 -46.62
N TYR A 102 19.53 22.39 -45.88
CA TYR A 102 19.27 20.98 -46.19
C TYR A 102 18.61 20.83 -47.56
N ILE A 103 17.59 21.64 -47.86
CA ILE A 103 16.88 21.61 -49.14
C ILE A 103 17.82 21.99 -50.31
N THR A 104 18.65 23.02 -50.13
CA THR A 104 19.61 23.47 -51.15
C THR A 104 20.63 22.41 -51.49
N GLN A 105 20.99 21.56 -50.52
CA GLN A 105 21.89 20.40 -50.76
C GLN A 105 21.16 19.15 -51.24
N GLY A 106 19.85 19.23 -51.48
CA GLY A 106 19.04 18.10 -51.96
C GLY A 106 18.75 17.06 -50.87
N LEU A 107 18.93 17.39 -49.59
CA LEU A 107 18.65 16.51 -48.46
C LEU A 107 17.19 16.66 -48.05
N ASN A 108 16.49 15.53 -47.86
CA ASN A 108 15.05 15.50 -47.52
C ASN A 108 14.76 15.15 -46.06
N SER A 109 15.80 14.84 -45.29
CA SER A 109 15.68 14.43 -43.89
C SER A 109 16.97 14.70 -43.14
N TYR A 110 16.89 14.67 -41.81
CA TYR A 110 18.03 14.78 -40.90
C TYR A 110 17.95 13.75 -39.81
N VAL A 111 18.94 13.68 -38.94
CA VAL A 111 18.91 12.91 -37.69
C VAL A 111 18.67 13.87 -36.55
N HIS A 112 17.64 13.60 -35.73
CA HIS A 112 17.27 14.48 -34.64
C HIS A 112 18.12 14.19 -33.39
N VAL A 113 19.05 15.07 -33.10
CA VAL A 113 19.88 15.04 -31.89
C VAL A 113 19.68 16.35 -31.15
N HIS A 114 19.23 16.28 -29.91
CA HIS A 114 18.87 17.47 -29.13
C HIS A 114 19.55 17.50 -27.76
N GLU A 115 19.68 18.70 -27.26
CA GLU A 115 20.00 19.02 -25.87
C GLU A 115 18.92 19.94 -25.31
N THR A 116 18.29 19.50 -24.23
CA THR A 116 17.23 20.25 -23.56
C THR A 116 17.69 20.67 -22.17
N GLU A 117 17.69 21.95 -21.92
CA GLU A 117 17.86 22.54 -20.59
C GLU A 117 16.48 22.75 -19.98
N VAL A 118 16.29 22.26 -18.77
CA VAL A 118 15.00 22.35 -18.06
C VAL A 118 15.22 22.92 -16.66
N ILE A 119 14.44 23.94 -16.32
CA ILE A 119 14.30 24.44 -14.95
C ILE A 119 12.93 24.01 -14.45
N THR A 120 12.90 23.30 -13.33
CA THR A 120 11.70 22.67 -12.80
C THR A 120 11.44 23.14 -11.36
N PRO A 121 10.79 24.31 -11.15
CA PRO A 121 10.21 24.60 -9.85
C PRO A 121 9.06 23.63 -9.58
N SER A 122 8.91 23.13 -8.37
CA SER A 122 7.81 22.23 -8.01
C SER A 122 7.27 22.49 -6.61
N LEU A 123 5.99 22.19 -6.45
CA LEU A 123 5.30 22.17 -5.18
C LEU A 123 4.59 20.82 -5.06
N ASP A 124 5.12 19.96 -4.21
CA ASP A 124 4.71 18.58 -4.08
C ASP A 124 4.13 18.32 -2.68
N PHE A 125 3.00 17.61 -2.62
CA PHE A 125 2.45 17.04 -1.41
C PHE A 125 3.02 15.64 -1.22
N LEU A 126 3.56 15.36 -0.03
CA LEU A 126 4.17 14.08 0.30
C LEU A 126 3.35 13.39 1.37
N LEU A 127 3.01 12.13 1.11
CA LEU A 127 2.31 11.23 2.02
C LEU A 127 3.29 10.20 2.57
N SER A 128 3.66 10.31 3.85
CA SER A 128 4.56 9.37 4.53
C SER A 128 3.84 8.08 4.87
N LEU A 129 4.18 6.99 4.19
CA LEU A 129 3.51 5.69 4.31
C LEU A 129 3.73 5.04 5.68
N ASN A 130 4.88 5.27 6.30
CA ASN A 130 5.22 4.74 7.62
C ASN A 130 4.29 5.26 8.73
N ASN A 131 3.70 6.43 8.55
CA ASN A 131 2.91 7.13 9.56
C ASN A 131 1.40 6.97 9.37
N ILE A 132 0.95 6.28 8.32
CA ILE A 132 -0.47 6.01 8.06
C ILE A 132 -1.05 5.11 9.15
N MET A 133 -0.28 4.13 9.64
CA MET A 133 -0.65 3.31 10.79
C MET A 133 0.02 3.83 12.04
N PHE A 134 -0.76 4.48 12.86
CA PHE A 134 -0.44 5.38 13.96
C PHE A 134 0.47 4.86 15.09
N HIS A 135 0.83 3.59 15.15
CA HIS A 135 1.50 3.01 16.31
C HIS A 135 2.70 2.14 15.94
N LYS A 136 3.42 2.49 14.90
CA LYS A 136 4.67 1.78 14.59
C LYS A 136 5.84 2.35 15.39
N LYS A 137 6.72 1.45 15.82
CA LYS A 137 8.05 1.79 16.37
C LYS A 137 8.72 2.79 15.45
N GLN A 138 9.41 3.77 16.00
CA GLN A 138 10.16 4.78 15.25
C GLN A 138 11.08 4.12 14.24
N SER A 139 10.85 4.40 12.95
CA SER A 139 11.62 3.81 11.87
C SER A 139 12.76 4.74 11.45
N ASN A 140 13.94 4.20 11.27
CA ASN A 140 15.06 4.93 10.66
C ASN A 140 14.85 5.20 9.17
N TYR A 141 13.80 4.62 8.58
CA TYR A 141 13.42 4.78 7.18
C TYR A 141 12.03 5.39 7.09
N ASN A 142 11.84 6.23 6.09
CA ASN A 142 10.54 6.74 5.68
C ASN A 142 10.34 6.45 4.20
N TYR A 143 9.20 5.85 3.85
CA TYR A 143 8.75 5.69 2.48
C TYR A 143 7.60 6.64 2.25
N TYR A 144 7.61 7.33 1.12
CA TYR A 144 6.58 8.28 0.79
C TYR A 144 6.20 8.22 -0.68
N ILE A 145 4.98 8.63 -0.97
CA ILE A 145 4.52 8.97 -2.30
C ILE A 145 4.34 10.48 -2.38
N LEU A 146 4.51 11.02 -3.57
CA LEU A 146 4.33 12.44 -3.81
C LEU A 146 3.45 12.67 -5.03
N ALA A 147 2.67 13.74 -4.95
CA ALA A 147 1.92 14.28 -6.07
C ALA A 147 1.95 15.81 -5.96
N GLY A 148 2.09 16.49 -7.09
CA GLY A 148 2.22 17.94 -7.05
C GLY A 148 2.09 18.60 -8.40
N TYR A 149 2.37 19.88 -8.38
CA TYR A 149 2.37 20.75 -9.54
C TYR A 149 3.78 21.27 -9.79
N SER A 150 4.19 21.29 -11.08
CA SER A 150 5.51 21.72 -11.48
C SER A 150 5.43 22.41 -12.85
N PRO A 151 5.46 23.73 -12.90
CA PRO A 151 5.72 24.41 -14.15
C PRO A 151 7.15 24.08 -14.60
N ILE A 152 7.31 23.67 -15.85
CA ILE A 152 8.61 23.45 -16.46
C ILE A 152 8.97 24.62 -17.36
N VAL A 153 10.19 25.09 -17.23
CA VAL A 153 10.76 26.11 -18.12
C VAL A 153 11.90 25.47 -18.87
N TYR A 154 11.76 25.29 -20.17
CA TYR A 154 12.74 24.56 -20.96
C TYR A 154 13.18 25.31 -22.21
N SER A 155 14.34 24.95 -22.72
CA SER A 155 14.90 25.38 -24.00
C SER A 155 15.58 24.17 -24.65
N THR A 156 15.14 23.83 -25.85
CA THR A 156 15.67 22.70 -26.59
C THR A 156 16.46 23.24 -27.78
N LYS A 157 17.65 22.70 -27.96
CA LYS A 157 18.53 22.98 -29.09
C LYS A 157 18.85 21.67 -29.81
N ILE A 158 19.05 21.76 -31.10
CA ILE A 158 19.31 20.64 -32.02
C ILE A 158 20.71 20.82 -32.64
N ASP A 159 21.47 19.76 -32.67
CA ASP A 159 22.73 19.65 -33.40
C ASP A 159 22.40 19.22 -34.83
N ALA A 160 22.33 20.17 -35.74
CA ALA A 160 21.89 19.95 -37.13
C ALA A 160 22.92 20.39 -38.18
N LEU A 161 23.93 21.13 -37.78
CA LEU A 161 24.98 21.63 -38.70
C LEU A 161 26.36 21.25 -38.17
N ASP A 162 27.31 21.03 -39.08
CA ASP A 162 28.71 20.83 -38.71
C ASP A 162 29.40 22.14 -38.27
N ALA A 163 30.62 22.05 -37.78
CA ALA A 163 31.43 23.19 -37.34
C ALA A 163 31.62 24.29 -38.39
N ASN A 164 31.38 23.98 -39.66
CA ASN A 164 31.44 24.90 -40.78
C ASN A 164 30.07 25.51 -41.14
N GLY A 165 29.03 25.08 -40.41
CA GLY A 165 27.65 25.51 -40.62
C GLY A 165 26.97 24.84 -41.83
N ASN A 166 27.43 23.66 -42.25
CA ASN A 166 26.83 22.86 -43.33
C ASN A 166 25.97 21.72 -42.71
N PRO A 167 24.94 21.27 -43.43
CA PRO A 167 24.18 20.07 -43.07
C PRO A 167 25.06 18.83 -42.98
N TYR A 168 24.81 17.97 -41.98
CA TYR A 168 25.52 16.70 -41.85
C TYR A 168 25.15 15.72 -42.95
N ASN A 169 26.14 14.97 -43.40
CA ASN A 169 25.92 13.79 -44.28
C ASN A 169 25.97 12.52 -43.42
N TYR A 170 24.85 11.97 -43.10
CA TYR A 170 24.71 10.79 -42.21
C TYR A 170 25.03 9.43 -42.92
N SER A 171 25.53 9.42 -44.16
CA SER A 171 25.88 8.18 -44.88
C SER A 171 26.86 7.26 -44.12
N PRO A 172 27.81 7.77 -43.31
CA PRO A 172 28.71 6.91 -42.54
C PRO A 172 28.07 6.16 -41.39
N ILE A 173 26.87 6.58 -40.92
CA ILE A 173 26.20 6.01 -39.75
C ILE A 173 25.39 4.78 -40.14
N ASN A 174 25.58 3.68 -39.41
CA ASN A 174 24.80 2.46 -39.60
C ASN A 174 23.52 2.46 -38.76
N PHE A 175 22.40 2.90 -39.32
CA PHE A 175 21.08 2.94 -38.64
C PHE A 175 20.38 1.57 -38.50
N TYR A 176 20.96 0.49 -39.00
CA TYR A 176 20.42 -0.87 -38.85
C TYR A 176 21.02 -1.62 -37.65
N GLY A 177 21.93 -0.98 -36.92
CA GLY A 177 22.59 -1.52 -35.73
C GLY A 177 21.73 -1.48 -34.47
N LYS A 178 22.31 -1.87 -33.34
CA LYS A 178 21.68 -1.70 -32.02
C LYS A 178 21.61 -0.20 -31.68
N ARG A 179 20.57 0.19 -30.93
CA ARG A 179 20.34 1.60 -30.52
C ARG A 179 21.57 2.23 -29.84
N GLY A 180 22.29 1.45 -29.03
CA GLY A 180 23.51 1.90 -28.36
C GLY A 180 24.62 2.23 -29.35
N ASP A 181 24.82 1.37 -30.33
CA ASP A 181 25.87 1.51 -31.35
C ASP A 181 25.59 2.72 -32.27
N ILE A 182 24.32 2.94 -32.64
CA ILE A 182 23.90 4.11 -33.42
C ILE A 182 24.19 5.40 -32.64
N ARG A 183 23.82 5.43 -31.37
CA ARG A 183 24.07 6.59 -30.47
C ARG A 183 25.56 6.87 -30.34
N ASP A 184 26.38 5.83 -30.18
CA ASP A 184 27.81 6.01 -29.98
C ASP A 184 28.49 6.47 -31.30
N GLN A 185 28.09 5.93 -32.47
CA GLN A 185 28.48 6.45 -33.76
C GLN A 185 28.08 7.92 -33.98
N LEU A 186 26.87 8.30 -33.57
CA LEU A 186 26.42 9.70 -33.64
C LEU A 186 27.23 10.62 -32.75
N LYS A 187 27.59 10.20 -31.55
CA LYS A 187 28.43 10.99 -30.63
C LYS A 187 29.83 11.25 -31.19
N ASP A 188 30.40 10.26 -31.88
CA ASP A 188 31.72 10.35 -32.46
C ASP A 188 31.70 11.19 -33.75
N TYR A 189 30.56 11.24 -34.44
CA TYR A 189 30.42 11.87 -35.75
C TYR A 189 30.00 13.35 -35.65
N LEU A 190 29.14 13.70 -34.67
CA LEU A 190 28.63 15.05 -34.48
C LEU A 190 29.65 15.92 -33.72
N ASP A 191 29.68 17.20 -33.99
CA ASP A 191 30.60 18.12 -33.32
C ASP A 191 30.15 18.50 -31.87
N GLY A 192 28.91 18.17 -31.51
CA GLY A 192 28.36 18.39 -30.21
C GLY A 192 27.97 19.85 -29.91
N ASN A 193 27.98 20.71 -30.93
CA ASN A 193 27.43 22.05 -30.85
C ASN A 193 25.93 22.00 -31.17
N TYR A 194 25.12 22.57 -30.31
CA TYR A 194 23.67 22.61 -30.48
C TYR A 194 23.28 24.03 -30.90
N GLU A 195 23.43 24.35 -32.17
CA GLU A 195 23.29 25.69 -32.72
C GLU A 195 21.85 26.01 -33.17
N THR A 196 21.05 25.00 -33.47
CA THR A 196 19.71 25.16 -34.02
C THR A 196 18.69 25.07 -32.91
N SER A 197 17.75 26.01 -32.83
CA SER A 197 16.70 25.96 -31.83
C SER A 197 15.63 24.94 -32.20
N GLY A 198 15.19 24.15 -31.21
CA GLY A 198 14.03 23.27 -31.34
C GLY A 198 12.75 24.07 -31.56
N LEU A 199 11.80 23.44 -32.25
CA LEU A 199 10.50 24.04 -32.51
C LEU A 199 9.73 24.32 -31.24
N VAL A 200 9.02 25.43 -31.23
CA VAL A 200 8.13 25.84 -30.16
C VAL A 200 6.70 25.81 -30.65
N LYS A 201 5.79 25.19 -29.88
CA LYS A 201 4.37 25.19 -30.23
C LYS A 201 3.83 26.60 -30.33
N PRO A 202 3.29 27.03 -31.49
CA PRO A 202 2.69 28.34 -31.64
C PRO A 202 1.43 28.44 -30.76
N ARG A 203 1.17 29.61 -30.18
CA ARG A 203 -0.08 29.90 -29.44
C ARG A 203 -1.33 29.93 -30.34
N SER A 204 -1.13 30.07 -31.62
CA SER A 204 -2.19 30.01 -32.64
C SER A 204 -1.70 29.14 -33.80
N ASN A 205 -2.60 28.69 -34.67
CA ASN A 205 -2.30 27.81 -35.80
C ASN A 205 -1.29 28.38 -36.83
N ASN A 206 -0.71 29.55 -36.57
CA ASN A 206 0.35 30.15 -37.38
C ASN A 206 1.68 29.97 -36.67
N PHE A 207 2.65 29.37 -37.32
CA PHE A 207 4.03 29.25 -36.91
C PHE A 207 4.64 30.66 -36.69
N ASP A 208 5.03 30.94 -35.45
CA ASP A 208 5.79 32.17 -35.12
C ASP A 208 7.25 31.75 -34.90
N GLU A 209 8.03 31.72 -35.97
CA GLU A 209 9.48 31.45 -35.97
C GLU A 209 10.27 32.45 -35.11
N SER A 210 9.68 33.62 -34.79
CA SER A 210 10.32 34.67 -33.98
C SER A 210 10.58 34.26 -32.52
N LYS A 211 10.04 33.13 -32.06
CA LYS A 211 10.19 32.60 -30.68
C LYS A 211 11.10 31.39 -30.58
N SER A 212 11.67 30.97 -31.69
CA SER A 212 12.70 29.94 -31.71
C SER A 212 13.85 30.34 -30.77
N GLY A 213 14.31 29.37 -29.96
CA GLY A 213 15.38 29.60 -28.98
C GLY A 213 14.97 30.26 -27.65
N GLN A 214 13.75 30.76 -27.49
CA GLN A 214 13.29 31.31 -26.24
C GLN A 214 12.88 30.21 -25.25
N ARG A 215 13.10 30.43 -23.95
CA ARG A 215 12.63 29.54 -22.91
C ARG A 215 11.10 29.44 -22.90
N GLN A 216 10.59 28.25 -22.91
CA GLN A 216 9.16 27.96 -22.90
C GLN A 216 8.70 27.56 -21.50
N LEU A 217 7.54 28.07 -21.10
CA LEU A 217 6.87 27.68 -19.86
C LEU A 217 5.73 26.72 -20.18
N ARG A 218 5.69 25.56 -19.51
CA ARG A 218 4.58 24.60 -19.57
C ARG A 218 4.14 24.19 -18.18
N HIS A 219 2.83 24.01 -18.04
CA HIS A 219 2.23 23.50 -16.82
C HIS A 219 2.30 21.96 -16.82
N SER A 220 2.67 21.39 -15.68
CA SER A 220 2.75 19.94 -15.53
C SER A 220 2.37 19.50 -14.13
N VAL A 221 2.05 18.21 -14.00
CA VAL A 221 1.81 17.54 -12.73
C VAL A 221 2.90 16.54 -12.45
N ASN A 222 3.22 16.37 -11.17
CA ASN A 222 4.21 15.42 -10.71
C ASN A 222 3.53 14.24 -10.03
N LEU A 223 4.05 13.05 -10.28
CA LEU A 223 3.79 11.85 -9.49
C LEU A 223 5.12 11.18 -9.18
N GLY A 224 5.25 10.63 -7.98
CA GLY A 224 6.50 9.98 -7.64
C GLY A 224 6.44 9.25 -6.31
N ALA A 225 7.55 8.62 -6.00
CA ALA A 225 7.79 7.93 -4.75
C ALA A 225 9.23 8.12 -4.32
N GLY A 226 9.45 8.02 -3.02
CA GLY A 226 10.80 8.13 -2.48
C GLY A 226 10.95 7.42 -1.16
N PHE A 227 12.19 7.28 -0.79
CA PHE A 227 12.57 6.82 0.53
C PHE A 227 13.54 7.81 1.18
N GLU A 228 13.53 7.85 2.48
CA GLU A 228 14.43 8.68 3.27
C GLU A 228 14.99 7.83 4.42
N ARG A 229 16.31 7.86 4.61
CA ARG A 229 17.02 7.15 5.66
C ARG A 229 17.66 8.15 6.62
N ARG A 230 17.40 8.00 7.89
CA ARG A 230 18.08 8.76 8.94
C ARG A 230 19.54 8.34 9.01
N LEU A 231 20.44 9.29 8.82
CA LEU A 231 21.89 9.12 9.07
C LEU A 231 22.27 9.65 10.45
N GLY A 232 21.54 10.63 10.95
CA GLY A 232 21.68 11.25 12.25
C GLY A 232 20.45 12.11 12.56
N ASP A 233 20.51 12.91 13.59
CA ASP A 233 19.40 13.79 13.95
C ASP A 233 19.27 14.97 12.95
N ILE A 234 20.40 15.42 12.42
CA ILE A 234 20.46 16.59 11.53
C ILE A 234 20.33 16.18 10.08
N VAL A 235 20.89 15.03 9.68
CA VAL A 235 21.04 14.65 8.27
C VAL A 235 20.28 13.37 7.95
N SER A 236 19.58 13.40 6.82
CA SER A 236 18.93 12.23 6.22
C SER A 236 19.37 12.08 4.76
N LEU A 237 19.52 10.84 4.31
CA LEU A 237 19.73 10.49 2.90
C LEU A 237 18.37 10.24 2.26
N THR A 238 18.13 10.82 1.10
CA THR A 238 16.88 10.65 0.32
C THR A 238 17.17 10.05 -1.04
N GLY A 239 16.36 9.09 -1.45
CA GLY A 239 16.24 8.65 -2.83
C GLY A 239 14.82 8.91 -3.31
N GLU A 240 14.68 9.55 -4.48
CA GLU A 240 13.39 9.95 -5.02
C GLU A 240 13.32 9.65 -6.51
N PHE A 241 12.23 9.04 -6.92
CA PHE A 241 11.85 8.86 -8.31
C PHE A 241 10.59 9.66 -8.60
N LYS A 242 10.65 10.53 -9.62
CA LYS A 242 9.57 11.45 -9.96
C LYS A 242 9.33 11.46 -11.46
N TYR A 243 8.07 11.40 -11.83
CA TYR A 243 7.55 11.62 -13.18
C TYR A 243 6.84 12.96 -13.24
N THR A 244 7.13 13.73 -14.29
CA THR A 244 6.50 15.03 -14.57
C THR A 244 5.80 14.95 -15.92
N PHE A 245 4.48 15.17 -15.91
CA PHE A 245 3.62 15.09 -17.09
C PHE A 245 3.16 16.49 -17.50
N PRO A 246 3.69 17.04 -18.60
CA PRO A 246 3.15 18.28 -19.17
C PRO A 246 1.72 18.08 -19.67
N TRP A 247 0.84 19.06 -19.45
CA TRP A 247 -0.57 18.93 -19.83
C TRP A 247 -0.81 18.98 -21.34
N THR A 248 0.04 19.70 -22.06
CA THR A 248 -0.23 20.05 -23.46
C THR A 248 1.00 20.02 -24.35
N ASP A 249 2.07 19.34 -23.96
CA ASP A 249 3.33 19.47 -24.68
C ASP A 249 3.85 18.16 -25.27
N ASP A 250 4.19 18.23 -26.56
CA ASP A 250 4.88 17.19 -27.33
C ASP A 250 6.21 17.71 -27.88
N TYR A 251 6.82 18.78 -27.28
CA TYR A 251 7.92 19.51 -27.89
C TYR A 251 9.14 19.66 -26.97
N VAL A 252 9.15 19.02 -25.82
CA VAL A 252 10.27 19.15 -24.87
C VAL A 252 11.56 18.56 -25.45
N ASP A 253 11.44 17.51 -26.27
CA ASP A 253 12.55 16.93 -27.01
C ASP A 253 12.85 17.67 -28.34
N GLY A 254 12.07 18.71 -28.68
CA GLY A 254 12.24 19.50 -29.91
C GLY A 254 11.67 18.85 -31.17
N LEU A 255 11.00 17.71 -31.07
CA LEU A 255 10.40 16.98 -32.19
C LEU A 255 8.90 17.14 -32.21
N ALA A 256 8.37 17.81 -33.22
CA ALA A 256 6.94 18.07 -33.37
C ALA A 256 6.32 17.33 -34.56
N TYR A 257 7.12 17.03 -35.57
CA TYR A 257 6.64 16.48 -36.82
C TYR A 257 7.39 15.19 -37.21
N THR A 258 6.63 14.19 -37.62
CA THR A 258 7.13 13.06 -38.41
C THR A 258 6.87 13.31 -39.88
N ASN A 259 7.42 12.48 -40.75
CA ASN A 259 7.10 12.51 -42.21
C ASN A 259 5.61 12.22 -42.51
N ARG A 260 4.80 11.82 -41.49
CA ARG A 260 3.38 11.50 -41.62
C ARG A 260 2.46 12.50 -40.90
N GLY A 261 3.00 13.57 -40.34
CA GLY A 261 2.25 14.58 -39.56
C GLY A 261 2.83 14.82 -38.18
N PHE A 262 1.98 15.30 -37.24
CA PHE A 262 2.36 15.52 -35.87
C PHE A 262 2.73 14.22 -35.13
N THR A 263 3.64 14.31 -34.17
CA THR A 263 3.96 13.19 -33.28
C THR A 263 2.78 12.88 -32.36
N PRO A 264 2.45 11.59 -32.15
CA PRO A 264 1.32 11.20 -31.31
C PRO A 264 1.65 11.14 -29.81
N ASN A 265 2.93 11.16 -29.43
CA ASN A 265 3.39 10.92 -28.07
C ASN A 265 3.58 12.23 -27.32
N LYS A 266 3.19 12.23 -26.06
CA LYS A 266 3.46 13.35 -25.14
C LYS A 266 4.78 13.14 -24.45
N ASP A 267 5.59 14.18 -24.41
CA ASP A 267 6.84 14.16 -23.68
C ASP A 267 6.60 14.18 -22.16
N ALA A 268 7.20 13.24 -21.47
CA ALA A 268 7.21 13.20 -20.02
C ALA A 268 8.64 13.22 -19.52
N LEU A 269 8.88 13.98 -18.43
CA LEU A 269 10.19 13.99 -17.81
C LEU A 269 10.21 13.01 -16.63
N PHE A 270 11.32 12.32 -16.46
CA PHE A 270 11.56 11.51 -15.31
C PHE A 270 12.85 11.90 -14.60
N TYR A 271 12.87 11.72 -13.29
CA TYR A 271 13.99 12.05 -12.41
C TYR A 271 14.23 10.90 -11.44
N ALA A 272 15.48 10.52 -11.28
CA ALA A 272 15.92 9.54 -10.30
C ALA A 272 17.06 10.17 -9.47
N ASN A 273 16.72 10.68 -8.31
CA ASN A 273 17.57 11.57 -7.52
C ASN A 273 18.02 10.95 -6.20
N LEU A 274 19.25 11.23 -5.84
CA LEU A 274 19.77 11.06 -4.49
C LEU A 274 20.05 12.42 -3.88
N GLY A 275 19.82 12.57 -2.59
CA GLY A 275 20.01 13.84 -1.92
C GLY A 275 20.26 13.74 -0.43
N PHE A 276 20.74 14.82 0.13
CA PHE A 276 20.90 14.99 1.57
C PHE A 276 19.92 16.04 2.05
N ASN A 277 19.16 15.68 3.06
CA ASN A 277 18.23 16.58 3.72
C ASN A 277 18.75 16.95 5.10
N PHE A 278 18.69 18.24 5.41
CA PHE A 278 19.09 18.81 6.69
C PHE A 278 17.86 19.21 7.49
N ASN A 279 17.68 18.59 8.63
CA ASN A 279 16.56 18.85 9.53
C ASN A 279 16.87 20.11 10.34
N LEU A 280 16.06 21.14 10.20
CA LEU A 280 16.27 22.43 10.88
C LEU A 280 15.67 22.48 12.29
N GLY A 281 14.90 21.42 12.66
CA GLY A 281 14.25 21.31 13.94
C GLY A 281 13.04 22.21 14.10
N LEU A 282 12.42 22.13 15.26
CA LEU A 282 11.27 22.96 15.61
C LEU A 282 11.73 24.38 15.96
N LYS A 283 11.12 25.37 15.33
CA LYS A 283 11.16 26.72 15.85
C LYS A 283 10.43 26.74 17.20
N SER A 284 11.21 26.99 18.25
CA SER A 284 10.70 27.64 19.45
C SER A 284 10.40 26.80 20.69
N ARG A 285 11.43 26.65 21.49
CA ARG A 285 11.29 26.59 22.94
C ARG A 285 10.56 27.84 23.49
N LYS A 286 10.77 29.02 22.92
CA LYS A 286 10.16 30.29 23.37
C LYS A 286 8.62 30.31 23.24
N LYS A 287 8.04 29.81 22.16
CA LYS A 287 6.58 29.75 21.99
C LYS A 287 5.89 28.80 22.95
N PHE A 288 6.52 27.67 23.26
CA PHE A 288 5.97 26.71 24.22
C PHE A 288 5.97 27.28 25.63
N LEU A 289 7.02 27.98 26.03
CA LEU A 289 7.13 28.64 27.34
C LEU A 289 6.19 29.87 27.45
N GLN A 290 6.05 30.65 26.39
CA GLN A 290 5.11 31.78 26.35
C GLN A 290 3.64 31.35 26.39
N GLN A 291 3.28 30.23 25.78
CA GLN A 291 1.91 29.68 25.84
C GLN A 291 1.60 29.04 27.21
N SER A 292 2.61 28.56 27.94
CA SER A 292 2.40 27.98 29.28
C SER A 292 2.46 28.98 30.42
N GLY A 293 2.72 30.27 30.15
CA GLY A 293 2.78 31.32 31.18
C GLY A 293 3.85 31.11 32.24
N LYS A 294 4.87 30.32 31.97
CA LYS A 294 5.97 30.00 32.90
C LYS A 294 7.32 30.29 32.26
N ASP A 295 8.11 31.11 32.94
CA ASP A 295 9.47 31.44 32.52
C ASP A 295 10.48 30.32 32.69
N GLU A 296 10.13 29.25 33.44
CA GLU A 296 10.96 28.08 33.63
C GLU A 296 10.24 26.78 33.22
N ALA A 297 10.94 25.92 32.49
CA ALA A 297 10.46 24.56 32.21
C ALA A 297 10.42 23.76 33.53
N PRO A 298 9.37 22.95 33.77
CA PRO A 298 9.31 22.08 34.93
C PRO A 298 10.55 21.18 35.01
N LYS A 299 11.22 21.18 36.16
CA LYS A 299 12.47 20.42 36.41
C LYS A 299 12.30 18.91 36.25
N ASP A 300 11.04 18.43 36.37
CA ASP A 300 10.69 17.00 36.38
C ASP A 300 10.43 16.41 34.98
N LEU A 301 10.35 17.25 33.97
CA LEU A 301 10.25 16.79 32.56
C LEU A 301 11.64 16.54 31.98
N GLY A 302 12.46 15.74 32.62
CA GLY A 302 13.81 15.34 32.21
C GLY A 302 14.48 16.40 31.34
N GLN A 303 15.65 16.84 31.64
CA GLN A 303 16.37 17.88 30.90
C GLN A 303 16.13 17.75 29.40
N PHE A 304 15.32 18.68 28.84
CA PHE A 304 15.23 18.84 27.40
C PHE A 304 16.40 19.75 26.98
N PRO A 305 17.56 19.19 26.64
CA PRO A 305 18.67 19.99 26.18
C PRO A 305 18.35 20.50 24.78
N GLY A 306 18.41 21.81 24.62
CA GLY A 306 18.59 22.47 23.33
C GLY A 306 17.57 22.20 22.22
N LYS A 307 17.71 22.93 21.13
CA LYS A 307 17.04 22.71 19.84
C LYS A 307 17.09 21.24 19.45
N ARG A 308 15.99 20.51 19.58
CA ARG A 308 15.96 19.13 19.08
C ARG A 308 15.67 19.12 17.60
N VAL A 309 16.62 18.64 16.87
CA VAL A 309 16.53 18.39 15.45
C VAL A 309 16.17 16.91 15.28
N ALA A 310 15.12 16.64 14.55
CA ALA A 310 14.71 15.28 14.24
C ALA A 310 14.16 15.22 12.82
N PRO A 311 14.27 14.06 12.15
CA PRO A 311 13.62 13.85 10.87
C PRO A 311 12.11 14.15 10.92
N LEU A 312 11.55 14.69 9.84
CA LEU A 312 10.16 15.14 9.79
C LEU A 312 9.12 14.05 10.04
N TRP A 313 9.45 12.81 9.74
CA TRP A 313 8.54 11.66 9.95
C TRP A 313 8.59 11.12 11.38
N MET A 314 9.55 11.54 12.19
CA MET A 314 9.65 11.12 13.57
C MET A 314 8.89 12.08 14.47
N HIS A 315 7.91 11.57 15.17
CA HIS A 315 7.08 12.34 16.09
C HIS A 315 6.66 11.48 17.28
N ASN A 316 6.22 12.14 18.33
CA ASN A 316 5.67 11.50 19.50
C ASN A 316 4.14 11.69 19.53
N PRO A 317 3.35 10.70 19.11
CA PRO A 317 1.90 10.85 19.05
C PRO A 317 1.24 11.04 20.42
N LEU A 318 1.86 10.60 21.54
CA LEU A 318 1.31 10.77 22.88
C LEU A 318 1.64 12.13 23.52
N ALA A 319 2.63 12.84 23.03
CA ALA A 319 2.88 14.19 23.55
C ALA A 319 1.76 15.18 23.13
N GLN A 320 0.88 14.78 22.21
CA GLN A 320 -0.26 15.60 21.79
C GLN A 320 -1.34 15.76 22.86
N PRO A 321 -1.82 14.70 23.54
CA PRO A 321 -2.72 14.84 24.68
C PRO A 321 -2.10 15.68 25.81
N TYR A 322 -0.82 15.50 26.06
CA TYR A 322 -0.10 16.30 27.06
C TYR A 322 0.13 17.74 26.61
N GLY A 323 0.24 18.03 25.33
CA GLY A 323 0.42 19.38 24.78
C GLY A 323 -0.90 20.18 24.73
N GLU A 324 -2.03 19.54 24.50
CA GLU A 324 -3.37 20.13 24.53
C GLU A 324 -3.95 20.15 25.95
N LEU A 325 -3.56 19.19 26.78
CA LEU A 325 -3.72 19.18 28.22
C LEU A 325 -2.64 20.01 28.95
N SER A 326 -1.73 20.69 28.26
CA SER A 326 -0.70 21.53 28.88
C SER A 326 -1.23 22.88 29.40
N ASN A 327 -2.51 23.06 29.41
CA ASN A 327 -3.22 23.73 30.46
C ASN A 327 -4.07 22.72 31.25
N PRO A 328 -3.54 21.64 31.71
CA PRO A 328 -4.11 21.12 32.88
C PRO A 328 -3.65 22.15 33.90
N THR A 329 -4.44 22.79 34.54
CA THR A 329 -4.47 22.50 35.94
C THR A 329 -3.89 21.11 36.05
N ARG A 330 -2.55 20.99 36.34
CA ARG A 330 -2.01 19.70 36.76
C ARG A 330 -3.05 19.17 37.69
N MET A 331 -3.79 18.13 37.32
CA MET A 331 -4.40 17.31 38.31
C MET A 331 -3.19 16.81 39.10
N ASN A 332 -2.85 17.50 40.16
CA ASN A 332 -2.17 16.87 41.28
C ASN A 332 -3.16 15.78 41.67
N MET A 333 -3.06 14.64 41.02
CA MET A 333 -3.69 13.45 41.54
C MET A 333 -3.11 13.30 42.95
N PRO A 334 -3.91 13.36 43.99
CA PRO A 334 -3.42 13.06 45.32
C PRO A 334 -2.67 11.74 45.23
N LYS A 335 -1.53 11.62 45.90
CA LYS A 335 -0.76 10.38 45.90
C LYS A 335 -1.58 9.12 46.21
N GLY A 336 -2.70 9.28 46.92
CA GLY A 336 -3.66 8.22 47.21
C GLY A 336 -4.60 7.79 46.08
N TRP A 337 -4.48 8.40 44.88
CA TRP A 337 -5.35 8.04 43.75
C TRP A 337 -4.86 6.83 42.96
N LEU A 338 -3.70 6.31 43.26
CA LEU A 338 -3.10 5.16 42.63
C LEU A 338 -2.60 4.14 43.66
N GLU A 339 -3.01 4.28 44.95
CA GLU A 339 -2.76 3.23 45.93
C GLU A 339 -3.66 2.04 45.57
N ASP A 340 -3.03 0.89 45.42
CA ASP A 340 -3.61 -0.41 45.17
C ASP A 340 -3.05 -1.30 46.27
N SER A 341 -3.82 -1.42 47.36
CA SER A 341 -3.33 -1.98 48.61
C SER A 341 -3.15 -3.48 48.58
N ASP A 342 -3.91 -4.19 47.77
CA ASP A 342 -3.84 -5.64 47.60
C ASP A 342 -3.16 -6.07 46.28
N SER A 343 -2.83 -5.08 45.43
CA SER A 343 -2.08 -5.29 44.18
C SER A 343 -2.83 -6.17 43.16
N ASP A 344 -4.14 -6.07 43.10
CA ASP A 344 -5.00 -6.76 42.17
C ASP A 344 -5.11 -6.04 40.79
N GLY A 345 -4.58 -4.80 40.71
CA GLY A 345 -4.56 -3.97 39.52
C GLY A 345 -5.70 -2.94 39.45
N VAL A 346 -6.54 -2.85 40.46
CA VAL A 346 -7.61 -1.88 40.61
C VAL A 346 -7.29 -0.95 41.79
N PRO A 347 -7.18 0.36 41.58
CA PRO A 347 -6.90 1.29 42.68
C PRO A 347 -7.99 1.26 43.77
N ASP A 348 -7.59 1.38 45.06
CA ASP A 348 -8.44 1.29 46.24
C ASP A 348 -9.78 2.04 46.16
N GLN A 349 -9.80 3.20 45.49
CA GLN A 349 -11.02 4.01 45.35
C GLN A 349 -12.04 3.45 44.34
N PHE A 350 -11.62 2.55 43.44
CA PHE A 350 -12.48 1.90 42.46
C PHE A 350 -12.66 0.42 42.77
N ASP A 351 -11.94 -0.05 43.77
CA ASP A 351 -11.96 -1.42 44.22
C ASP A 351 -13.13 -1.68 45.13
N LEU A 352 -13.91 -2.69 44.79
CA LEU A 352 -15.07 -3.13 45.58
C LEU A 352 -14.75 -4.31 46.51
N GLU A 353 -13.56 -4.92 46.35
CA GLU A 353 -13.05 -6.03 47.15
C GLU A 353 -11.64 -5.73 47.66
N PRO A 354 -11.47 -4.86 48.68
CA PRO A 354 -10.18 -4.28 49.09
C PRO A 354 -9.11 -5.24 49.61
N ASN A 355 -9.34 -6.53 49.57
CA ASN A 355 -8.41 -7.58 50.00
C ASN A 355 -8.48 -8.79 49.07
N THR A 356 -8.37 -8.58 47.81
CA THR A 356 -8.31 -9.66 46.80
C THR A 356 -7.09 -10.54 47.03
N PRO A 357 -7.24 -11.86 47.08
CA PRO A 357 -6.11 -12.76 47.24
C PRO A 357 -5.09 -12.61 46.08
N ALA A 358 -3.81 -12.60 46.41
CA ALA A 358 -2.73 -12.39 45.46
C ALA A 358 -2.79 -13.38 44.27
N GLY A 359 -2.93 -12.84 43.06
CA GLY A 359 -3.01 -13.61 41.82
C GLY A 359 -4.42 -14.07 41.45
N ALA A 360 -5.45 -13.75 42.21
CA ALA A 360 -6.83 -14.01 41.80
C ALA A 360 -7.22 -13.07 40.63
N PRO A 361 -7.87 -13.57 39.59
CA PRO A 361 -8.35 -12.74 38.49
C PRO A 361 -9.54 -11.91 38.93
N VAL A 362 -9.49 -10.59 38.69
CA VAL A 362 -10.54 -9.65 39.07
C VAL A 362 -11.22 -9.01 37.85
N ASP A 363 -12.39 -8.44 38.07
CA ASP A 363 -13.06 -7.60 37.09
C ASP A 363 -12.53 -6.14 37.14
N SER A 364 -13.10 -5.23 36.34
CA SER A 364 -12.71 -3.82 36.30
C SER A 364 -13.04 -3.02 37.57
N ARG A 365 -13.62 -3.65 38.58
CA ARG A 365 -14.01 -3.07 39.87
C ARG A 365 -13.33 -3.77 41.06
N GLY A 366 -12.30 -4.59 40.80
CA GLY A 366 -11.57 -5.30 41.84
C GLY A 366 -12.27 -6.53 42.41
N ARG A 367 -13.44 -6.93 41.89
CA ARG A 367 -14.12 -8.14 42.36
C ARG A 367 -13.52 -9.38 41.74
N THR A 368 -13.28 -10.39 42.56
CA THR A 368 -12.88 -11.71 42.07
C THR A 368 -13.90 -12.24 41.05
N ARG A 369 -13.40 -12.77 39.95
CA ARG A 369 -14.24 -13.29 38.89
C ARG A 369 -14.91 -14.59 39.33
N ASP A 370 -16.18 -14.70 39.01
CA ASP A 370 -16.99 -15.90 39.07
C ASP A 370 -17.63 -16.06 37.67
N THR A 371 -17.09 -17.01 36.90
CA THR A 371 -17.39 -17.09 35.48
C THR A 371 -18.78 -17.62 35.17
N ASP A 372 -19.31 -18.51 36.00
CA ASP A 372 -20.62 -19.13 35.81
C ASP A 372 -21.68 -18.66 36.81
N GLY A 373 -21.28 -17.86 37.82
CA GLY A 373 -22.21 -17.25 38.80
C GLY A 373 -22.73 -18.23 39.83
N ASP A 374 -21.97 -19.26 40.14
CA ASP A 374 -22.38 -20.29 41.13
C ASP A 374 -22.06 -19.90 42.57
N GLY A 375 -21.33 -18.79 42.76
CA GLY A 375 -20.95 -18.22 44.05
C GLY A 375 -19.57 -18.63 44.55
N VAL A 376 -18.80 -19.41 43.78
CA VAL A 376 -17.40 -19.76 44.03
C VAL A 376 -16.51 -19.02 43.05
N PRO A 377 -15.57 -18.18 43.51
CA PRO A 377 -14.68 -17.46 42.60
C PRO A 377 -13.77 -18.39 41.75
N ASP A 378 -13.50 -18.03 40.50
CA ASP A 378 -12.71 -18.80 39.52
C ASP A 378 -11.38 -19.36 40.06
N TYR A 379 -10.72 -18.68 41.01
CA TYR A 379 -9.45 -19.11 41.61
C TYR A 379 -9.59 -20.22 42.65
N LEU A 380 -10.79 -20.43 43.18
CA LEU A 380 -11.15 -21.51 44.11
C LEU A 380 -11.96 -22.60 43.42
N ASP A 381 -12.52 -22.30 42.25
CA ASP A 381 -13.46 -23.14 41.56
C ASP A 381 -12.73 -24.23 40.76
N LYS A 382 -13.05 -25.48 41.01
CA LYS A 382 -12.53 -26.66 40.27
C LYS A 382 -13.37 -27.02 39.06
N GLU A 383 -14.58 -26.45 38.94
CA GLU A 383 -15.49 -26.68 37.81
C GLU A 383 -15.97 -25.32 37.26
N LEU A 384 -15.08 -24.59 36.60
CA LEU A 384 -15.26 -23.23 36.09
C LEU A 384 -16.55 -22.94 35.30
N ILE A 385 -17.31 -23.97 34.95
CA ILE A 385 -18.62 -23.86 34.29
C ILE A 385 -19.54 -24.95 34.83
N THR A 386 -20.23 -24.68 35.92
CA THR A 386 -21.23 -25.58 36.48
C THR A 386 -22.62 -25.28 35.89
N PRO A 387 -23.26 -26.25 35.23
CA PRO A 387 -24.61 -26.05 34.71
C PRO A 387 -25.59 -25.62 35.84
N THR A 388 -26.48 -24.68 35.55
CA THR A 388 -27.47 -24.17 36.50
C THR A 388 -28.38 -25.27 37.09
N SER A 389 -28.55 -26.37 36.36
CA SER A 389 -29.28 -27.57 36.84
C SER A 389 -28.53 -28.36 37.88
N CYS A 390 -27.24 -28.14 38.06
CA CYS A 390 -26.34 -28.83 38.99
C CYS A 390 -26.08 -28.01 40.26
N GLN A 391 -26.62 -26.80 40.35
CA GLN A 391 -26.55 -25.96 41.54
C GLN A 391 -27.56 -26.38 42.60
N PRO A 392 -27.29 -26.18 43.91
CA PRO A 392 -26.14 -25.47 44.47
C PRO A 392 -24.86 -26.32 44.47
N VAL A 393 -23.69 -25.62 44.35
CA VAL A 393 -22.37 -26.23 44.36
C VAL A 393 -21.80 -26.42 45.76
N ASN A 394 -20.73 -27.21 45.90
CA ASN A 394 -19.97 -27.32 47.13
C ASN A 394 -18.93 -26.19 47.25
N ALA A 395 -18.14 -26.20 48.34
CA ALA A 395 -17.10 -25.18 48.58
C ALA A 395 -15.97 -25.16 47.52
N ASP A 396 -15.86 -26.13 46.67
CA ASP A 396 -14.89 -26.27 45.58
C ASP A 396 -15.50 -25.91 44.21
N GLY A 397 -16.72 -25.37 44.11
CA GLY A 397 -17.42 -25.05 42.87
C GLY A 397 -18.01 -26.27 42.14
N ILE A 398 -17.94 -27.47 42.71
CA ILE A 398 -18.41 -28.66 42.02
C ILE A 398 -19.92 -28.86 42.30
N GLY A 399 -20.69 -28.85 41.22
CA GLY A 399 -22.13 -29.06 41.25
C GLY A 399 -22.53 -30.55 41.28
N LYS A 400 -23.58 -30.88 42.01
CA LYS A 400 -24.18 -32.21 41.94
C LYS A 400 -25.34 -32.20 40.95
N CYS A 401 -25.08 -32.60 39.74
CA CYS A 401 -26.13 -32.66 38.73
C CYS A 401 -27.18 -33.73 39.11
N PRO A 402 -28.49 -33.44 38.96
CA PRO A 402 -29.50 -34.49 39.01
C PRO A 402 -29.22 -35.51 37.93
N ASP A 403 -29.39 -36.80 38.29
CA ASP A 403 -29.22 -37.88 37.30
C ASP A 403 -30.10 -37.56 36.08
N PRO A 404 -29.53 -37.54 34.87
CA PRO A 404 -30.31 -37.26 33.67
C PRO A 404 -31.43 -38.28 33.55
N PRO A 405 -32.64 -37.87 33.14
CA PRO A 405 -33.80 -38.78 33.05
C PRO A 405 -33.62 -39.94 32.10
N CYS A 406 -32.49 -40.09 31.45
CA CYS A 406 -32.11 -41.21 30.59
C CYS A 406 -31.74 -42.48 31.36
N CYS A 407 -31.60 -42.46 32.70
CA CYS A 407 -31.24 -43.63 33.48
C CYS A 407 -32.44 -44.44 33.96
N THR A 408 -33.68 -43.97 33.70
CA THR A 408 -34.91 -44.74 33.94
C THR A 408 -35.57 -45.07 32.59
N ALA A 409 -35.26 -46.24 32.03
CA ALA A 409 -35.76 -46.79 30.78
C ALA A 409 -35.22 -46.10 29.52
N ILE A 410 -34.25 -46.70 28.90
CA ILE A 410 -33.79 -46.42 27.52
C ILE A 410 -34.96 -46.75 26.56
N PRO A 411 -35.64 -45.76 25.95
CA PRO A 411 -36.29 -45.99 24.68
C PRO A 411 -35.17 -46.28 23.67
N PRO A 412 -35.28 -47.21 22.75
CA PRO A 412 -34.26 -47.42 21.75
C PRO A 412 -34.05 -46.09 21.03
N ALA A 413 -32.79 -45.64 20.94
CA ALA A 413 -32.41 -44.52 20.16
C ALA A 413 -33.04 -44.67 18.77
N PRO A 414 -33.65 -43.59 18.19
CA PRO A 414 -34.03 -43.66 16.81
C PRO A 414 -32.71 -43.87 16.04
N THR A 415 -32.54 -45.07 15.54
CA THR A 415 -31.48 -45.34 14.57
C THR A 415 -31.80 -44.48 13.37
N ASN A 416 -31.09 -43.34 13.26
CA ASN A 416 -31.03 -42.60 12.02
C ASN A 416 -30.25 -43.45 11.02
N THR A 417 -30.84 -44.54 10.60
CA THR A 417 -30.31 -45.36 9.54
C THR A 417 -30.62 -44.64 8.22
N CYS A 418 -29.60 -43.98 7.71
CA CYS A 418 -29.62 -43.58 6.32
C CYS A 418 -29.52 -44.85 5.46
N ASN A 419 -30.42 -45.03 4.54
CA ASN A 419 -30.45 -46.18 3.61
C ASN A 419 -30.50 -45.67 2.16
N ILE A 420 -29.65 -44.66 1.85
CA ILE A 420 -29.69 -44.02 0.54
C ILE A 420 -29.04 -44.84 -0.58
N GLY A 421 -28.31 -45.90 -0.23
CA GLY A 421 -27.55 -46.69 -1.20
C GLY A 421 -26.34 -45.96 -1.79
N SER A 422 -25.78 -46.46 -2.88
CA SER A 422 -24.65 -45.82 -3.56
C SER A 422 -25.15 -44.67 -4.42
N LEU A 423 -24.56 -43.51 -4.20
CA LEU A 423 -24.78 -42.30 -5.02
C LEU A 423 -23.76 -42.24 -6.17
N PRO A 424 -24.12 -41.61 -7.30
CA PRO A 424 -23.26 -41.58 -8.47
C PRO A 424 -22.15 -40.53 -8.32
N SER A 425 -21.03 -40.74 -9.03
CA SER A 425 -19.97 -39.76 -9.26
C SER A 425 -20.28 -38.90 -10.46
N VAL A 426 -19.97 -37.60 -10.36
CA VAL A 426 -20.21 -36.61 -11.41
C VAL A 426 -18.90 -36.26 -12.10
N GLN A 427 -18.84 -36.44 -13.41
CA GLN A 427 -17.66 -36.14 -14.20
C GLN A 427 -17.69 -34.72 -14.79
N PHE A 428 -16.54 -34.08 -14.78
CA PHE A 428 -16.30 -32.78 -15.37
C PHE A 428 -15.30 -32.83 -16.52
N ALA A 429 -15.42 -31.91 -17.46
CA ALA A 429 -14.41 -31.77 -18.48
C ALA A 429 -13.08 -31.25 -17.86
N THR A 430 -11.97 -31.68 -18.42
CA THR A 430 -10.64 -31.30 -17.92
C THR A 430 -10.48 -29.78 -17.86
N GLY A 431 -10.11 -29.28 -16.69
CA GLY A 431 -9.92 -27.84 -16.44
C GLY A 431 -11.21 -27.02 -16.38
N LYS A 432 -12.41 -27.64 -16.38
CA LYS A 432 -13.70 -26.96 -16.28
C LYS A 432 -14.41 -27.31 -14.98
N SER A 433 -15.24 -26.37 -14.50
CA SER A 433 -16.13 -26.54 -13.32
C SER A 433 -17.62 -26.43 -13.66
N GLY A 434 -17.95 -26.17 -14.92
CA GLY A 434 -19.33 -26.12 -15.41
C GLY A 434 -19.91 -27.53 -15.56
N LEU A 435 -21.18 -27.68 -15.16
CA LEU A 435 -21.92 -28.94 -15.31
C LEU A 435 -22.33 -29.14 -16.77
N THR A 436 -22.05 -30.33 -17.29
CA THR A 436 -22.52 -30.76 -18.62
C THR A 436 -23.97 -31.28 -18.56
N SER A 437 -24.63 -31.43 -19.70
CA SER A 437 -25.99 -32.02 -19.76
C SER A 437 -26.05 -33.45 -19.18
N SER A 438 -25.00 -34.24 -19.39
CA SER A 438 -24.88 -35.57 -18.77
C SER A 438 -24.69 -35.48 -17.26
N ALA A 439 -23.88 -34.56 -16.77
CA ALA A 439 -23.68 -34.32 -15.35
C ALA A 439 -24.98 -33.87 -14.65
N THR A 440 -25.75 -32.99 -15.28
CA THR A 440 -27.05 -32.57 -14.74
C THR A 440 -28.07 -33.71 -14.70
N ALA A 441 -28.11 -34.58 -15.70
CA ALA A 441 -28.99 -35.75 -15.68
C ALA A 441 -28.64 -36.75 -14.54
N ILE A 442 -27.35 -36.94 -14.27
CA ILE A 442 -26.87 -37.73 -13.14
C ILE A 442 -27.28 -37.11 -11.81
N LEU A 443 -27.11 -35.78 -11.68
CA LEU A 443 -27.50 -35.04 -10.48
C LEU A 443 -29.01 -35.02 -10.27
N ASP A 444 -29.80 -35.05 -11.34
CA ASP A 444 -31.26 -35.14 -11.27
C ASP A 444 -31.70 -36.47 -10.64
N ALA A 445 -31.10 -37.59 -11.07
CA ALA A 445 -31.35 -38.88 -10.48
C ALA A 445 -30.89 -38.98 -9.01
N ALA A 446 -29.71 -38.43 -8.71
CA ALA A 446 -29.21 -38.35 -7.33
C ALA A 446 -30.12 -37.48 -6.44
N ALA A 447 -30.64 -36.37 -6.97
CA ALA A 447 -31.53 -35.49 -6.22
C ALA A 447 -32.83 -36.19 -5.77
N GLU A 448 -33.42 -37.03 -6.62
CA GLU A 448 -34.61 -37.82 -6.26
C GLU A 448 -34.30 -38.82 -5.14
N GLN A 449 -33.14 -39.49 -5.21
CA GLN A 449 -32.70 -40.39 -4.13
C GLN A 449 -32.47 -39.65 -2.80
N ILE A 450 -31.83 -38.47 -2.86
CA ILE A 450 -31.57 -37.63 -1.69
C ILE A 450 -32.88 -37.12 -1.08
N LYS A 451 -33.87 -36.73 -1.88
CA LYS A 451 -35.18 -36.28 -1.40
C LYS A 451 -35.98 -37.40 -0.77
N ALA A 452 -35.90 -38.62 -1.34
CA ALA A 452 -36.57 -39.79 -0.79
C ALA A 452 -36.01 -40.23 0.60
N ASN A 453 -34.80 -39.78 0.94
CA ASN A 453 -34.14 -40.09 2.19
C ASN A 453 -33.81 -38.82 3.01
N PRO A 454 -34.80 -38.16 3.61
CA PRO A 454 -34.65 -36.81 4.23
C PRO A 454 -33.67 -36.80 5.42
N ASN A 455 -33.43 -37.94 6.06
CA ASN A 455 -32.55 -38.04 7.24
C ASN A 455 -31.07 -38.24 6.89
N CYS A 456 -30.74 -38.39 5.59
CA CYS A 456 -29.36 -38.61 5.17
C CYS A 456 -28.61 -37.30 4.97
N LYS A 457 -27.38 -37.19 5.45
CA LYS A 457 -26.40 -36.17 5.09
C LYS A 457 -25.51 -36.71 3.97
N ILE A 458 -25.17 -35.85 3.04
CA ILE A 458 -24.43 -36.19 1.83
C ILE A 458 -23.12 -35.42 1.78
N CYS A 459 -22.02 -36.13 1.79
CA CYS A 459 -20.72 -35.54 1.49
C CYS A 459 -20.57 -35.35 -0.02
N VAL A 460 -20.25 -34.14 -0.42
CA VAL A 460 -19.89 -33.81 -1.79
C VAL A 460 -18.37 -33.63 -1.84
N VAL A 461 -17.69 -34.64 -2.39
CA VAL A 461 -16.24 -34.77 -2.32
C VAL A 461 -15.63 -34.49 -3.67
N GLY A 462 -14.89 -33.39 -3.76
CA GLY A 462 -14.14 -33.02 -4.95
C GLY A 462 -12.69 -33.45 -4.87
N HIS A 463 -12.21 -34.12 -5.90
CA HIS A 463 -10.84 -34.59 -5.98
C HIS A 463 -9.96 -33.54 -6.65
N GLY A 464 -8.67 -33.49 -6.27
CA GLY A 464 -7.72 -32.51 -6.82
C GLY A 464 -6.29 -32.81 -6.39
N GLY A 465 -5.35 -32.26 -7.14
CA GLY A 465 -3.93 -32.37 -6.82
C GLY A 465 -3.49 -31.34 -5.77
N SER A 466 -2.19 -31.33 -5.50
CA SER A 466 -1.57 -30.46 -4.48
C SER A 466 -1.38 -28.99 -4.95
N SER A 467 -1.59 -28.69 -6.24
CA SER A 467 -1.41 -27.33 -6.73
C SER A 467 -2.58 -26.42 -6.36
N LYS A 468 -2.28 -25.14 -6.10
CA LYS A 468 -3.30 -24.13 -5.75
C LYS A 468 -4.42 -24.03 -6.79
N ARG A 469 -4.10 -24.22 -8.05
CA ARG A 469 -5.07 -24.18 -9.15
C ARG A 469 -5.99 -25.41 -9.12
N GLU A 470 -5.45 -26.59 -8.86
CA GLU A 470 -6.24 -27.82 -8.76
C GLU A 470 -7.14 -27.83 -7.53
N GLN A 471 -6.65 -27.33 -6.40
CA GLN A 471 -7.47 -27.15 -5.19
C GLN A 471 -8.63 -26.19 -5.43
N GLN A 472 -8.38 -25.06 -6.12
CA GLN A 472 -9.46 -24.15 -6.48
C GLN A 472 -10.44 -24.76 -7.45
N LEU A 473 -9.98 -25.51 -8.44
CA LEU A 473 -10.85 -26.18 -9.41
C LEU A 473 -11.71 -27.26 -8.76
N SER A 474 -11.14 -28.06 -7.82
CA SER A 474 -11.87 -29.01 -7.01
C SER A 474 -12.97 -28.32 -6.20
N TRP A 475 -12.63 -27.21 -5.54
CA TRP A 475 -13.59 -26.40 -4.80
C TRP A 475 -14.72 -25.86 -5.72
N ASP A 476 -14.38 -25.30 -6.89
CA ASP A 476 -15.35 -24.77 -7.86
C ASP A 476 -16.33 -25.85 -8.34
N ARG A 477 -15.88 -27.09 -8.53
CA ARG A 477 -16.69 -28.24 -8.93
C ARG A 477 -17.67 -28.66 -7.84
N VAL A 478 -17.20 -28.83 -6.60
CA VAL A 478 -18.06 -29.13 -5.46
C VAL A 478 -19.12 -28.07 -5.26
N ASN A 479 -18.73 -26.80 -5.34
CA ASN A 479 -19.66 -25.69 -5.22
C ASN A 479 -20.71 -25.69 -6.36
N SER A 480 -20.32 -26.05 -7.58
CA SER A 480 -21.25 -26.17 -8.72
C SER A 480 -22.29 -27.28 -8.51
N VAL A 481 -21.88 -28.44 -7.95
CA VAL A 481 -22.77 -29.56 -7.63
C VAL A 481 -23.76 -29.16 -6.53
N ILE A 482 -23.25 -28.63 -5.41
CA ILE A 482 -24.11 -28.20 -4.28
C ILE A 482 -25.08 -27.10 -4.69
N ASN A 483 -24.64 -26.12 -5.46
CA ASN A 483 -25.52 -25.06 -5.95
C ASN A 483 -26.63 -25.61 -6.87
N TYR A 484 -26.28 -26.56 -7.75
CA TYR A 484 -27.28 -27.20 -8.60
C TYR A 484 -28.35 -27.94 -7.79
N LEU A 485 -27.90 -28.76 -6.82
CA LEU A 485 -28.81 -29.52 -5.95
C LEU A 485 -29.66 -28.62 -5.05
N ASN A 486 -29.09 -27.50 -4.59
CA ASN A 486 -29.82 -26.54 -3.76
C ASN A 486 -30.78 -25.66 -4.59
N GLU A 487 -30.25 -24.94 -5.59
CA GLU A 487 -31.01 -23.90 -6.32
C GLU A 487 -31.98 -24.50 -7.34
N ARG A 488 -31.61 -25.61 -8.01
CA ARG A 488 -32.43 -26.22 -9.06
C ARG A 488 -33.30 -27.34 -8.54
N LYS A 489 -32.85 -28.08 -7.50
CA LYS A 489 -33.58 -29.24 -6.97
C LYS A 489 -34.23 -28.97 -5.61
N GLY A 490 -33.95 -27.83 -4.97
CA GLY A 490 -34.57 -27.43 -3.71
C GLY A 490 -34.12 -28.25 -2.49
N ILE A 491 -32.94 -28.86 -2.51
CA ILE A 491 -32.40 -29.60 -1.37
C ILE A 491 -31.67 -28.62 -0.46
N SER A 492 -31.99 -28.59 0.85
CA SER A 492 -31.33 -27.69 1.80
C SER A 492 -29.83 -27.90 1.84
N ARG A 493 -29.07 -26.82 1.88
CA ARG A 493 -27.61 -26.87 2.02
C ARG A 493 -27.13 -27.55 3.29
N ASP A 494 -27.92 -27.56 4.36
CA ASP A 494 -27.60 -28.18 5.64
C ASP A 494 -27.50 -29.71 5.55
N ARG A 495 -27.95 -30.25 4.45
CA ARG A 495 -27.83 -31.69 4.15
C ARG A 495 -26.52 -32.07 3.50
N PHE A 496 -25.70 -31.07 3.12
CA PHE A 496 -24.45 -31.32 2.44
C PHE A 496 -23.26 -31.06 3.36
N VAL A 497 -22.22 -31.88 3.23
CA VAL A 497 -20.89 -31.63 3.79
C VAL A 497 -19.94 -31.36 2.63
N PHE A 498 -19.28 -30.23 2.67
CA PHE A 498 -18.42 -29.73 1.61
C PHE A 498 -16.97 -30.24 1.81
N LYS A 499 -16.49 -31.13 0.95
CA LYS A 499 -15.11 -31.61 0.95
C LYS A 499 -14.45 -31.36 -0.41
N TYR A 500 -13.21 -30.87 -0.44
CA TYR A 500 -12.49 -30.60 -1.68
C TYR A 500 -10.99 -30.89 -1.51
N GLY A 501 -10.31 -31.14 -2.64
CA GLY A 501 -8.87 -31.39 -2.64
C GLY A 501 -8.48 -32.78 -2.15
N GLU A 502 -9.44 -33.71 -2.09
CA GLU A 502 -9.21 -35.09 -1.69
C GLU A 502 -8.47 -35.88 -2.78
N ALA A 503 -7.80 -36.96 -2.37
CA ALA A 503 -7.11 -37.82 -3.32
C ALA A 503 -8.11 -38.63 -4.18
N GLY A 504 -7.90 -38.64 -5.49
CA GLY A 504 -8.79 -39.31 -6.44
C GLY A 504 -8.64 -38.78 -7.86
N ASP A 505 -9.60 -39.14 -8.72
CA ASP A 505 -9.63 -38.60 -10.09
C ASP A 505 -9.99 -37.13 -10.06
N ALA A 506 -9.04 -36.29 -10.42
CA ALA A 506 -9.19 -34.85 -10.39
C ALA A 506 -10.39 -34.29 -11.19
N ASN A 507 -10.96 -35.08 -12.11
CA ASN A 507 -12.11 -34.65 -12.92
C ASN A 507 -13.47 -35.15 -12.36
N THR A 508 -13.50 -35.74 -11.18
CA THR A 508 -14.74 -36.25 -10.56
C THR A 508 -15.11 -35.50 -9.28
N VAL A 509 -16.40 -35.48 -9.00
CA VAL A 509 -17.00 -35.14 -7.71
C VAL A 509 -17.90 -36.26 -7.29
N ASP A 510 -17.62 -36.84 -6.13
CA ASP A 510 -18.37 -37.98 -5.60
C ASP A 510 -19.45 -37.51 -4.62
N LEU A 511 -20.61 -38.17 -4.69
CA LEU A 511 -21.66 -38.02 -3.71
C LEU A 511 -21.64 -39.28 -2.82
N GLN A 512 -21.53 -39.10 -1.52
CA GLN A 512 -21.41 -40.20 -0.56
C GLN A 512 -22.32 -39.96 0.64
N ASP A 513 -22.88 -41.05 1.18
CA ASP A 513 -23.55 -40.98 2.48
C ASP A 513 -22.52 -40.67 3.57
N CYS A 514 -22.74 -39.63 4.32
CA CYS A 514 -21.95 -39.27 5.49
C CYS A 514 -22.84 -38.91 6.69
N THR A 515 -23.97 -39.62 6.82
CA THR A 515 -24.89 -39.45 7.94
C THR A 515 -24.16 -39.81 9.24
N GLY A 516 -24.08 -38.83 10.14
CA GLY A 516 -23.28 -38.91 11.38
C GLY A 516 -21.93 -38.22 11.31
N GLU A 517 -21.48 -37.76 10.14
CA GLU A 517 -20.32 -36.87 10.03
C GLU A 517 -20.75 -35.39 10.19
N GLU A 518 -20.00 -34.65 10.97
CA GLU A 518 -20.14 -33.22 11.05
C GLU A 518 -19.11 -32.51 10.14
N GLY A 519 -19.56 -31.52 9.39
CA GLY A 519 -18.70 -30.78 8.50
C GLY A 519 -19.39 -29.52 7.97
N PRO A 520 -18.62 -28.57 7.44
CA PRO A 520 -19.16 -27.33 6.91
C PRO A 520 -19.98 -27.59 5.65
N ASN A 521 -21.14 -26.95 5.54
CA ASN A 521 -21.98 -26.95 4.33
C ASN A 521 -21.58 -25.83 3.34
N ASN A 522 -20.72 -24.93 3.77
CA ASN A 522 -20.19 -23.84 2.96
C ASN A 522 -18.75 -23.54 3.39
N VAL A 523 -17.83 -23.53 2.44
CA VAL A 523 -16.41 -23.26 2.65
C VAL A 523 -16.00 -22.11 1.73
N PRO A 524 -15.26 -21.07 2.21
CA PRO A 524 -14.76 -20.03 1.35
C PRO A 524 -13.76 -20.58 0.33
N PRO A 525 -13.69 -20.01 -0.90
CA PRO A 525 -12.77 -20.48 -1.93
C PRO A 525 -11.31 -20.34 -1.45
N PRO A 526 -10.48 -21.40 -1.56
CA PRO A 526 -9.13 -21.41 -1.02
C PRO A 526 -8.18 -20.47 -1.80
N HIS A 527 -8.40 -20.34 -3.10
CA HIS A 527 -7.54 -19.56 -3.99
C HIS A 527 -8.37 -18.78 -5.02
N PRO A 528 -9.10 -17.72 -4.63
CA PRO A 528 -10.06 -17.02 -5.50
C PRO A 528 -9.48 -16.48 -6.81
N GLN A 529 -8.18 -16.17 -6.84
CA GLN A 529 -7.47 -15.69 -8.02
C GLN A 529 -7.33 -16.73 -9.14
N TYR A 530 -7.57 -18.02 -8.85
CA TYR A 530 -7.53 -19.10 -9.83
C TYR A 530 -8.91 -19.63 -10.22
N ARG A 531 -9.99 -18.94 -9.82
CA ARG A 531 -11.34 -19.33 -10.23
C ARG A 531 -11.46 -19.33 -11.75
N THR A 532 -11.96 -20.41 -12.30
CA THR A 532 -12.32 -20.48 -13.72
C THR A 532 -13.59 -19.64 -13.91
N THR A 533 -13.48 -18.53 -14.61
CA THR A 533 -14.66 -17.81 -15.12
C THR A 533 -15.49 -18.78 -15.96
N LYS A 534 -16.81 -18.78 -15.72
CA LYS A 534 -17.80 -19.61 -16.42
C LYS A 534 -17.70 -19.50 -17.92
#